data_846e58f4da930d6534416c1ecb544e44
#
_entry.id   846e58f4da930d6534416c1ecb544e44
#
_cell.length_a   1.000
_cell.length_b   1.000
_cell.length_c   1.000
_cell.angle_alpha   90.00
_cell.angle_beta   90.00
_cell.angle_gamma   90.00
#
_symmetry.space_group_name_H-M   'P 1'
#
loop_
_entity.id
_entity.type
_entity.pdbx_description
1 polymer ?
#
loop_
_entity_poly.entity_id
_entity_poly.type
_entity_poly.pdbx_seq_one_letter_code
_entity_poly.pdbx_strand_id
1 'polypeptide(L)'
;MEYIEGGVTAAKGFKASSAAAGIKYQGRTDMAMIYSDVPCVAAGTFTTNIVKAAPVKWDRQVVYESEHAQAVICNSGIANACTGVQGMAYCEATAAKAAEVLGVQKDAVLVASTGVIGMQLKMDKIEAGIDMLAPALDGSIEAGHLAAKAIMTTDTVPKEVAVTFEIGGKKVTMGGMCKGSGMIHPNMCTMLGFITTDANISKALLQEALSEDIKDTYNMVSVDGDTSTNDTVLFLANGQAGNPVIDTKNEDYKAFCEALHAVNACLCRKIAGDGEGASALFEVKIIGAETKEQAVTLSKSVVTSSLVKTAICGHDANWGRILCAMGYSGAQFDPEKVDLFFESAAGRIQIMKDGVAADYSEEEATKILSEPEVTAIADIKMGNKEATAWGCDLTYDYIKINADYRS
;
A
#
# COMPACT_ATOMS: atom_id res chain seq x y z
N MET A 1 -14.15 0.39 16.61
CA MET A 1 -13.22 1.07 15.69
C MET A 1 -13.96 2.16 14.95
N GLU A 2 -13.34 3.32 14.76
CA GLU A 2 -13.91 4.50 14.11
C GLU A 2 -12.85 5.13 13.19
N TYR A 3 -13.24 5.48 11.95
CA TYR A 3 -12.38 6.26 11.06
C TYR A 3 -12.35 7.72 11.51
N ILE A 4 -11.16 8.31 11.49
CA ILE A 4 -10.93 9.71 11.82
C ILE A 4 -10.13 10.40 10.72
N GLU A 5 -10.13 11.72 10.70
CA GLU A 5 -9.26 12.50 9.82
C GLU A 5 -7.78 12.35 10.21
N GLY A 6 -6.89 12.25 9.22
CA GLY A 6 -5.44 12.19 9.40
C GLY A 6 -4.77 11.00 8.72
N GLY A 7 -3.48 10.90 8.96
CA GLY A 7 -2.56 9.89 8.45
C GLY A 7 -1.52 9.55 9.52
N VAL A 8 -0.24 9.56 9.15
CA VAL A 8 0.87 9.16 10.04
C VAL A 8 1.06 10.02 11.29
N THR A 9 0.51 11.22 11.34
CA THR A 9 0.55 12.11 12.51
C THR A 9 -0.66 11.97 13.44
N ALA A 10 -1.65 11.13 13.10
CA ALA A 10 -2.85 10.96 13.90
C ALA A 10 -2.57 10.27 15.25
N ALA A 11 -1.62 9.33 15.28
CA ALA A 11 -1.21 8.65 16.49
C ALA A 11 -0.37 9.57 17.39
N LYS A 12 -0.62 9.52 18.69
CA LYS A 12 0.03 10.39 19.67
C LYS A 12 1.56 10.25 19.63
N GLY A 13 2.27 11.40 19.65
CA GLY A 13 3.73 11.46 19.67
C GLY A 13 4.41 11.26 18.31
N PHE A 14 3.64 11.16 17.23
CA PHE A 14 4.18 11.19 15.87
C PHE A 14 4.09 12.59 15.26
N LYS A 15 5.13 12.95 14.54
CA LYS A 15 5.28 14.20 13.80
C LYS A 15 5.71 13.89 12.38
N ALA A 16 5.40 14.79 11.46
CA ALA A 16 5.87 14.71 10.09
C ALA A 16 6.31 16.08 9.57
N SER A 17 7.08 16.07 8.50
CA SER A 17 7.44 17.27 7.75
C SER A 17 7.69 16.94 6.30
N SER A 18 7.68 17.96 5.44
CA SER A 18 7.99 17.84 4.02
C SER A 18 8.89 18.99 3.54
N ALA A 19 9.72 18.73 2.54
CA ALA A 19 10.62 19.73 1.97
C ALA A 19 10.76 19.59 0.45
N ALA A 20 11.05 20.71 -0.21
CA ALA A 20 11.40 20.76 -1.63
C ALA A 20 12.93 20.85 -1.74
N ALA A 21 13.61 19.71 -1.69
CA ALA A 21 15.07 19.62 -1.73
C ALA A 21 15.63 19.77 -3.17
N GLY A 22 14.79 19.59 -4.19
CA GLY A 22 15.18 19.69 -5.60
C GLY A 22 16.04 18.51 -6.08
N ILE A 23 15.67 17.30 -5.67
CA ILE A 23 16.37 16.04 -5.97
C ILE A 23 16.35 15.77 -7.48
N LYS A 24 15.17 15.77 -8.08
CA LYS A 24 14.98 15.61 -9.53
C LYS A 24 14.32 16.86 -10.15
N TYR A 25 13.27 17.36 -9.55
CA TYR A 25 12.47 18.47 -10.07
C TYR A 25 12.61 19.72 -9.19
N GLN A 26 12.49 20.92 -9.78
CA GLN A 26 12.47 22.18 -9.05
C GLN A 26 11.04 22.55 -8.64
N GLY A 27 10.90 23.15 -7.43
CA GLY A 27 9.62 23.68 -6.95
C GLY A 27 8.57 22.65 -6.52
N ARG A 28 8.93 21.36 -6.46
CA ARG A 28 8.08 20.26 -5.95
C ARG A 28 8.63 19.77 -4.62
N THR A 29 7.76 19.51 -3.66
CA THR A 29 8.12 18.76 -2.44
C THR A 29 8.51 17.34 -2.86
N ASP A 30 9.68 16.89 -2.43
CA ASP A 30 10.30 15.64 -2.84
C ASP A 30 11.02 14.91 -1.69
N MET A 31 10.91 15.43 -0.48
CA MET A 31 11.34 14.76 0.74
C MET A 31 10.30 14.84 1.84
N ALA A 32 10.18 13.76 2.62
CA ALA A 32 9.35 13.66 3.83
C ALA A 32 10.16 13.07 4.98
N MET A 33 9.82 13.48 6.19
CA MET A 33 10.30 12.90 7.44
C MET A 33 9.11 12.54 8.30
N ILE A 34 9.12 11.32 8.88
CA ILE A 34 8.23 10.88 9.95
C ILE A 34 9.11 10.70 11.18
N TYR A 35 8.69 11.21 12.31
CA TYR A 35 9.44 11.15 13.56
C TYR A 35 8.53 10.83 14.74
N SER A 36 9.02 10.04 15.68
CA SER A 36 8.37 9.79 16.95
C SER A 36 9.12 10.47 18.09
N ASP A 37 8.39 11.10 19.02
CA ASP A 37 8.97 11.73 20.20
C ASP A 37 9.68 10.74 21.15
N VAL A 38 9.37 9.44 21.01
CA VAL A 38 9.98 8.34 21.77
C VAL A 38 10.35 7.18 20.86
N PRO A 39 11.31 6.31 21.25
CA PRO A 39 11.64 5.10 20.51
C PRO A 39 10.42 4.22 20.25
N CYS A 40 10.34 3.62 19.06
CA CYS A 40 9.27 2.73 18.62
C CYS A 40 9.77 1.31 18.46
N VAL A 41 8.95 0.31 18.77
CA VAL A 41 9.13 -0.99 18.14
C VAL A 41 8.75 -0.86 16.66
N ALA A 42 9.51 -1.50 15.78
CA ALA A 42 9.32 -1.41 14.34
C ALA A 42 9.09 -2.79 13.73
N ALA A 43 8.20 -2.83 12.74
CA ALA A 43 7.99 -3.96 11.84
C ALA A 43 8.12 -3.49 10.40
N GLY A 44 8.45 -4.42 9.49
CA GLY A 44 8.56 -4.10 8.07
C GLY A 44 8.33 -5.31 7.18
N THR A 45 7.77 -5.05 6.01
CA THR A 45 7.69 -6.01 4.91
C THR A 45 8.28 -5.38 3.66
N PHE A 46 8.91 -6.20 2.82
CA PHE A 46 9.82 -5.73 1.78
C PHE A 46 9.64 -6.54 0.50
N THR A 47 9.91 -5.92 -0.64
CA THR A 47 9.84 -6.57 -1.95
C THR A 47 10.60 -7.90 -2.00
N THR A 48 9.99 -8.89 -2.66
CA THR A 48 10.64 -10.16 -3.00
C THR A 48 11.40 -10.08 -4.32
N ASN A 49 11.30 -8.96 -5.05
CA ASN A 49 12.10 -8.77 -6.27
C ASN A 49 13.57 -9.04 -5.99
N ILE A 50 14.23 -9.82 -6.85
CA ILE A 50 15.66 -10.13 -6.72
C ILE A 50 16.50 -8.85 -6.84
N VAL A 51 16.06 -7.90 -7.68
CA VAL A 51 16.67 -6.59 -7.83
C VAL A 51 16.15 -5.68 -6.72
N LYS A 52 16.77 -5.72 -5.55
CA LYS A 52 16.39 -4.91 -4.39
C LYS A 52 17.15 -3.59 -4.36
N ALA A 53 16.43 -2.49 -4.18
CA ALA A 53 17.00 -1.18 -3.90
C ALA A 53 17.81 -1.16 -2.60
N ALA A 54 18.75 -0.24 -2.48
CA ALA A 54 19.58 -0.10 -1.28
C ALA A 54 18.74 0.22 -0.02
N PRO A 55 17.73 1.11 -0.05
CA PRO A 55 16.85 1.35 1.08
C PRO A 55 16.17 0.09 1.63
N VAL A 56 15.73 -0.80 0.76
CA VAL A 56 15.13 -2.08 1.17
C VAL A 56 16.10 -2.92 2.02
N LYS A 57 17.38 -2.93 1.65
CA LYS A 57 18.42 -3.69 2.38
C LYS A 57 18.73 -3.01 3.72
N TRP A 58 18.84 -1.68 3.72
CA TRP A 58 19.05 -0.86 4.91
C TRP A 58 17.93 -1.05 5.93
N ASP A 59 16.69 -0.86 5.50
CA ASP A 59 15.52 -0.95 6.37
C ASP A 59 15.30 -2.35 6.94
N ARG A 60 15.59 -3.40 6.15
CA ARG A 60 15.61 -4.78 6.67
C ARG A 60 16.58 -4.93 7.84
N GLN A 61 17.79 -4.37 7.73
CA GLN A 61 18.77 -4.42 8.80
C GLN A 61 18.25 -3.68 10.03
N VAL A 62 17.78 -2.44 9.89
CA VAL A 62 17.22 -1.66 11.00
C VAL A 62 16.05 -2.38 11.67
N VAL A 63 15.06 -2.86 10.89
CA VAL A 63 13.87 -3.51 11.45
C VAL A 63 14.20 -4.79 12.21
N TYR A 64 15.11 -5.62 11.68
CA TYR A 64 15.36 -6.93 12.28
C TYR A 64 16.50 -6.96 13.30
N GLU A 65 17.49 -6.07 13.18
CA GLU A 65 18.69 -6.08 14.04
C GLU A 65 18.67 -4.99 15.11
N SER A 66 18.03 -3.82 14.87
CA SER A 66 17.95 -2.76 15.88
C SER A 66 16.84 -3.04 16.88
N GLU A 67 17.03 -2.59 18.11
CA GLU A 67 16.03 -2.74 19.17
C GLU A 67 14.79 -1.91 18.89
N HIS A 68 14.96 -0.72 18.32
CA HIS A 68 13.88 0.23 18.00
C HIS A 68 14.23 1.10 16.80
N ALA A 69 13.20 1.76 16.23
CA ALA A 69 13.34 2.82 15.25
C ALA A 69 12.65 4.09 15.76
N GLN A 70 13.01 5.26 15.22
CA GLN A 70 12.43 6.52 15.69
C GLN A 70 12.16 7.53 14.57
N ALA A 71 12.78 7.36 13.40
CA ALA A 71 12.58 8.24 12.26
C ALA A 71 12.53 7.45 10.95
N VAL A 72 11.79 8.00 9.97
CA VAL A 72 11.81 7.57 8.57
C VAL A 72 12.12 8.77 7.70
N ILE A 73 13.12 8.66 6.84
CA ILE A 73 13.44 9.66 5.82
C ILE A 73 13.05 9.08 4.46
N CYS A 74 12.16 9.77 3.75
CA CYS A 74 11.72 9.35 2.42
C CYS A 74 12.07 10.42 1.37
N ASN A 75 12.59 9.99 0.22
CA ASN A 75 12.72 10.85 -0.95
C ASN A 75 11.94 10.31 -2.14
N SER A 76 11.37 11.22 -2.94
CA SER A 76 10.78 10.93 -4.24
C SER A 76 11.66 11.47 -5.39
N GLY A 77 11.48 10.88 -6.59
CA GLY A 77 12.19 11.27 -7.83
C GLY A 77 13.35 10.37 -8.21
N ILE A 78 14.11 9.82 -7.26
CA ILE A 78 15.21 8.87 -7.48
C ILE A 78 15.06 7.69 -6.54
N ALA A 79 15.06 6.47 -7.10
CA ALA A 79 14.74 5.23 -6.37
C ALA A 79 15.90 4.68 -5.53
N ASN A 80 17.14 5.13 -5.73
CA ASN A 80 18.33 4.50 -5.16
C ASN A 80 18.37 2.98 -5.39
N ALA A 81 17.97 2.56 -6.57
CA ALA A 81 18.00 1.18 -7.04
C ALA A 81 18.98 1.05 -8.19
N CYS A 82 19.70 -0.08 -8.28
CA CYS A 82 20.77 -0.31 -9.25
C CYS A 82 21.88 0.74 -9.20
N THR A 83 22.22 1.24 -8.02
CA THR A 83 23.23 2.28 -7.76
C THR A 83 24.57 1.71 -7.29
N GLY A 84 24.74 0.38 -7.36
CA GLY A 84 25.98 -0.30 -6.97
C GLY A 84 26.26 -0.18 -5.47
N VAL A 85 27.53 -0.19 -5.11
CA VAL A 85 28.01 -0.05 -3.71
C VAL A 85 27.65 1.32 -3.11
N GLN A 86 27.52 2.33 -3.94
CA GLN A 86 27.17 3.68 -3.49
C GLN A 86 25.77 3.76 -2.90
N GLY A 87 24.83 2.92 -3.36
CA GLY A 87 23.46 2.92 -2.86
C GLY A 87 23.36 2.72 -1.35
N MET A 88 24.13 1.79 -0.79
CA MET A 88 24.18 1.57 0.66
C MET A 88 24.88 2.72 1.41
N ALA A 89 25.95 3.28 0.82
CA ALA A 89 26.61 4.46 1.38
C ALA A 89 25.67 5.67 1.45
N TYR A 90 24.78 5.84 0.45
CA TYR A 90 23.76 6.88 0.48
C TYR A 90 22.74 6.66 1.62
N CYS A 91 22.30 5.43 1.85
CA CYS A 91 21.40 5.12 2.97
C CYS A 91 22.09 5.43 4.31
N GLU A 92 23.34 4.99 4.48
CA GLU A 92 24.13 5.24 5.67
C GLU A 92 24.34 6.75 5.94
N ALA A 93 24.69 7.52 4.92
CA ALA A 93 24.87 8.96 5.02
C ALA A 93 23.56 9.69 5.34
N THR A 94 22.45 9.29 4.69
CA THR A 94 21.10 9.81 4.99
C THR A 94 20.71 9.56 6.43
N ALA A 95 20.90 8.32 6.92
CA ALA A 95 20.58 7.95 8.29
C ALA A 95 21.49 8.66 9.31
N ALA A 96 22.79 8.80 9.01
CA ALA A 96 23.72 9.51 9.87
C ALA A 96 23.38 10.99 10.00
N LYS A 97 23.06 11.66 8.88
CA LYS A 97 22.64 13.07 8.89
C LYS A 97 21.35 13.28 9.65
N ALA A 98 20.34 12.42 9.44
CA ALA A 98 19.07 12.50 10.16
C ALA A 98 19.28 12.24 11.68
N ALA A 99 20.10 11.26 12.03
CA ALA A 99 20.44 10.96 13.43
C ALA A 99 21.11 12.15 14.13
N GLU A 100 22.04 12.82 13.45
CA GLU A 100 22.71 14.03 13.94
C GLU A 100 21.72 15.14 14.28
N VAL A 101 20.84 15.50 13.35
CA VAL A 101 19.93 16.65 13.53
C VAL A 101 18.76 16.35 14.47
N LEU A 102 18.36 15.08 14.60
CA LEU A 102 17.29 14.63 15.49
C LEU A 102 17.78 14.23 16.89
N GLY A 103 19.08 14.02 17.07
CA GLY A 103 19.65 13.54 18.34
C GLY A 103 19.29 12.08 18.66
N VAL A 104 19.13 11.23 17.63
CA VAL A 104 18.81 9.80 17.75
C VAL A 104 19.97 8.91 17.30
N GLN A 105 19.88 7.61 17.50
CA GLN A 105 20.88 6.67 16.98
C GLN A 105 20.73 6.49 15.47
N LYS A 106 21.83 6.31 14.74
CA LYS A 106 21.83 6.09 13.28
C LYS A 106 21.05 4.82 12.90
N ASP A 107 21.15 3.78 13.66
CA ASP A 107 20.44 2.50 13.50
C ASP A 107 18.98 2.53 13.97
N ALA A 108 18.49 3.70 14.41
CA ALA A 108 17.09 3.97 14.65
C ALA A 108 16.42 4.76 13.48
N VAL A 109 17.16 5.01 12.38
CA VAL A 109 16.64 5.75 11.20
C VAL A 109 16.43 4.83 10.03
N LEU A 110 15.19 4.78 9.55
CA LEU A 110 14.75 4.09 8.35
C LEU A 110 14.85 5.05 7.14
N VAL A 111 15.11 4.50 5.95
CA VAL A 111 15.35 5.29 4.74
C VAL A 111 14.55 4.71 3.58
N ALA A 112 13.66 5.47 2.98
CA ALA A 112 12.88 5.04 1.83
C ALA A 112 13.14 5.95 0.60
N SER A 113 13.14 5.36 -0.58
CA SER A 113 13.34 6.09 -1.84
C SER A 113 12.38 5.58 -2.90
N THR A 114 11.92 6.46 -3.78
CA THR A 114 11.07 6.09 -4.93
C THR A 114 11.35 6.99 -6.13
N GLY A 115 11.12 6.50 -7.35
CA GLY A 115 11.31 7.25 -8.59
C GLY A 115 12.17 6.49 -9.60
N VAL A 116 13.03 7.19 -10.34
CA VAL A 116 13.82 6.61 -11.43
C VAL A 116 14.89 5.66 -10.92
N ILE A 117 14.97 4.48 -11.54
CA ILE A 117 15.97 3.43 -11.28
C ILE A 117 17.27 3.77 -12.06
N GLY A 118 18.44 3.49 -11.45
CA GLY A 118 19.75 3.64 -12.07
C GLY A 118 20.37 5.04 -11.97
N MET A 119 19.64 6.00 -11.40
CA MET A 119 20.19 7.34 -11.10
C MET A 119 20.85 7.35 -9.73
N GLN A 120 22.02 8.03 -9.64
CA GLN A 120 22.70 8.27 -8.37
C GLN A 120 21.98 9.36 -7.55
N LEU A 121 21.89 9.20 -6.24
CA LEU A 121 21.34 10.23 -5.36
C LEU A 121 22.28 11.46 -5.29
N LYS A 122 21.68 12.63 -5.22
CA LYS A 122 22.38 13.89 -5.00
C LYS A 122 22.44 14.15 -3.50
N MET A 123 23.48 13.66 -2.84
CA MET A 123 23.57 13.69 -1.37
C MET A 123 23.59 15.11 -0.81
N ASP A 124 24.15 16.08 -1.52
CA ASP A 124 24.07 17.49 -1.17
C ASP A 124 22.62 17.98 -1.02
N LYS A 125 21.71 17.49 -1.89
CA LYS A 125 20.27 17.79 -1.82
C LYS A 125 19.56 17.03 -0.70
N ILE A 126 19.91 15.77 -0.50
CA ILE A 126 19.34 14.94 0.58
C ILE A 126 19.71 15.56 1.96
N GLU A 127 20.96 15.89 2.19
CA GLU A 127 21.43 16.48 3.45
C GLU A 127 20.80 17.86 3.71
N ALA A 128 20.76 18.73 2.70
CA ALA A 128 20.08 20.03 2.80
C ALA A 128 18.56 19.85 3.05
N GLY A 129 17.94 18.85 2.44
CA GLY A 129 16.54 18.49 2.68
C GLY A 129 16.29 18.06 4.15
N ILE A 130 17.18 17.26 4.72
CA ILE A 130 17.09 16.84 6.12
C ILE A 130 17.24 18.05 7.07
N ASP A 131 18.14 18.99 6.78
CA ASP A 131 18.28 20.24 7.52
C ASP A 131 17.03 21.13 7.48
N MET A 132 16.25 21.05 6.39
CA MET A 132 14.94 21.73 6.28
C MET A 132 13.83 20.97 7.02
N LEU A 133 13.83 19.64 6.97
CA LEU A 133 12.78 18.78 7.51
C LEU A 133 12.78 18.77 9.05
N ALA A 134 13.94 18.67 9.70
CA ALA A 134 14.01 18.49 11.15
C ALA A 134 13.37 19.65 11.94
N PRO A 135 13.65 20.95 11.65
CA PRO A 135 13.02 22.06 12.35
C PRO A 135 11.53 22.26 11.98
N ALA A 136 11.06 21.66 10.88
CA ALA A 136 9.69 21.76 10.40
C ALA A 136 8.79 20.62 10.89
N LEU A 137 9.27 19.72 11.75
CA LEU A 137 8.49 18.62 12.30
C LEU A 137 7.30 19.14 13.12
N ASP A 138 6.11 18.72 12.74
CA ASP A 138 4.85 19.10 13.39
C ASP A 138 3.90 17.92 13.50
N GLY A 139 3.10 17.87 14.58
CA GLY A 139 2.14 16.79 14.86
C GLY A 139 0.74 17.05 14.29
N SER A 140 0.55 18.12 13.51
CA SER A 140 -0.76 18.43 12.91
C SER A 140 -1.13 17.45 11.80
N ILE A 141 -2.44 17.35 11.52
CA ILE A 141 -2.94 16.58 10.37
C ILE A 141 -2.36 17.12 9.07
N GLU A 142 -2.24 18.43 8.93
CA GLU A 142 -1.69 19.09 7.75
C GLU A 142 -0.23 18.67 7.49
N ALA A 143 0.60 18.55 8.52
CA ALA A 143 1.98 18.07 8.37
C ALA A 143 2.04 16.63 7.83
N GLY A 144 1.15 15.75 8.32
CA GLY A 144 0.98 14.40 7.78
C GLY A 144 0.55 14.40 6.31
N HIS A 145 -0.42 15.23 5.96
CA HIS A 145 -0.91 15.39 4.60
C HIS A 145 0.16 15.91 3.63
N LEU A 146 0.96 16.89 4.04
CA LEU A 146 2.07 17.39 3.24
C LEU A 146 3.19 16.34 3.07
N ALA A 147 3.44 15.53 4.08
CA ALA A 147 4.37 14.39 3.98
C ALA A 147 3.85 13.34 2.97
N ALA A 148 2.56 13.01 3.00
CA ALA A 148 1.94 12.11 2.03
C ALA A 148 2.05 12.64 0.59
N LYS A 149 1.94 13.95 0.38
CA LYS A 149 2.17 14.59 -0.92
C LYS A 149 3.63 14.51 -1.36
N ALA A 150 4.58 14.67 -0.46
CA ALA A 150 6.01 14.71 -0.78
C ALA A 150 6.56 13.36 -1.27
N ILE A 151 5.93 12.25 -0.91
CA ILE A 151 6.35 10.90 -1.33
C ILE A 151 5.74 10.47 -2.68
N MET A 152 4.80 11.21 -3.23
CA MET A 152 4.16 10.92 -4.52
C MET A 152 5.14 10.99 -5.69
N THR A 153 4.88 10.18 -6.73
CA THR A 153 5.60 10.23 -8.01
C THR A 153 4.63 10.52 -9.16
N THR A 154 3.98 9.50 -9.68
CA THR A 154 2.92 9.58 -10.69
C THR A 154 1.52 9.58 -10.09
N ASP A 155 1.43 9.43 -8.77
CA ASP A 155 0.18 9.55 -8.02
C ASP A 155 -0.52 10.88 -8.30
N THR A 156 -1.84 10.87 -8.42
CA THR A 156 -2.65 12.09 -8.64
C THR A 156 -3.19 12.67 -7.35
N VAL A 157 -3.34 11.83 -6.31
CA VAL A 157 -3.85 12.20 -4.99
C VAL A 157 -3.01 11.62 -3.86
N PRO A 158 -2.84 12.33 -2.73
CA PRO A 158 -2.21 11.77 -1.54
C PRO A 158 -3.11 10.70 -0.91
N LYS A 159 -2.50 9.65 -0.37
CA LYS A 159 -3.20 8.50 0.19
C LYS A 159 -2.88 8.37 1.67
N GLU A 160 -3.85 8.64 2.49
CA GLU A 160 -3.75 8.59 3.95
C GLU A 160 -5.05 8.12 4.58
N VAL A 161 -4.97 7.59 5.79
CA VAL A 161 -6.11 7.11 6.58
C VAL A 161 -5.70 7.03 8.05
N ALA A 162 -6.66 7.23 8.94
CA ALA A 162 -6.49 6.98 10.37
C ALA A 162 -7.74 6.38 10.99
N VAL A 163 -7.54 5.56 12.02
CA VAL A 163 -8.61 4.94 12.81
C VAL A 163 -8.31 5.05 14.30
N THR A 164 -9.37 5.05 15.11
CA THR A 164 -9.27 4.85 16.55
C THR A 164 -10.02 3.59 16.96
N PHE A 165 -9.50 2.93 17.98
CA PHE A 165 -10.06 1.71 18.54
C PHE A 165 -9.70 1.61 20.02
N GLU A 166 -10.14 0.58 20.71
CA GLU A 166 -9.93 0.41 22.15
C GLU A 166 -9.09 -0.84 22.44
N ILE A 167 -8.10 -0.70 23.30
CA ILE A 167 -7.25 -1.78 23.81
C ILE A 167 -7.16 -1.65 25.34
N GLY A 168 -7.58 -2.66 26.08
CA GLY A 168 -7.51 -2.66 27.56
C GLY A 168 -8.17 -1.42 28.19
N GLY A 169 -9.28 -0.92 27.64
CA GLY A 169 -9.98 0.27 28.09
C GLY A 169 -9.27 1.59 27.78
N LYS A 170 -8.27 1.60 26.88
CA LYS A 170 -7.58 2.79 26.39
C LYS A 170 -7.90 3.03 24.93
N LYS A 171 -8.14 4.30 24.58
CA LYS A 171 -8.25 4.70 23.18
C LYS A 171 -6.88 4.68 22.54
N VAL A 172 -6.75 3.93 21.45
CA VAL A 172 -5.54 3.78 20.63
C VAL A 172 -5.82 4.35 19.25
N THR A 173 -4.82 4.95 18.65
CA THR A 173 -4.89 5.50 17.29
C THR A 173 -3.89 4.79 16.39
N MET A 174 -4.31 4.50 15.19
CA MET A 174 -3.46 3.99 14.11
C MET A 174 -3.70 4.83 12.86
N GLY A 175 -2.63 5.29 12.24
CA GLY A 175 -2.71 6.05 11.00
C GLY A 175 -1.68 5.56 9.99
N GLY A 176 -1.91 5.86 8.73
CA GLY A 176 -0.99 5.49 7.67
C GLY A 176 -1.04 6.42 6.49
N MET A 177 0.04 6.45 5.74
CA MET A 177 0.12 7.03 4.41
C MET A 177 0.85 6.08 3.46
N CYS A 178 0.52 6.18 2.18
CA CYS A 178 1.23 5.42 1.15
C CYS A 178 1.32 6.20 -0.16
N LYS A 179 2.20 5.71 -1.04
CA LYS A 179 2.25 6.12 -2.44
C LYS A 179 2.30 4.88 -3.33
N GLY A 180 1.73 5.01 -4.51
CA GLY A 180 1.76 4.00 -5.54
C GLY A 180 0.69 4.27 -6.58
N SER A 181 1.07 4.21 -7.87
CA SER A 181 0.22 4.46 -9.02
C SER A 181 0.63 3.61 -10.22
N GLY A 182 1.94 3.46 -10.50
CA GLY A 182 2.51 2.54 -11.49
C GLY A 182 3.56 1.62 -10.90
N MET A 183 3.92 0.54 -11.65
CA MET A 183 4.75 -0.58 -11.20
C MET A 183 4.16 -1.21 -9.94
N ILE A 184 2.85 -1.58 -9.99
CA ILE A 184 2.07 -2.08 -8.86
C ILE A 184 1.57 -3.51 -9.15
N HIS A 185 2.31 -4.49 -8.67
CA HIS A 185 1.89 -5.90 -8.54
C HIS A 185 2.63 -6.55 -7.37
N PRO A 186 2.20 -6.35 -6.14
CA PRO A 186 2.94 -6.83 -4.98
C PRO A 186 2.98 -8.36 -4.89
N ASN A 187 4.20 -8.85 -4.77
CA ASN A 187 4.46 -10.15 -4.17
C ASN A 187 5.32 -9.88 -2.93
N MET A 188 4.69 -9.43 -1.82
CA MET A 188 5.26 -8.80 -0.63
C MET A 188 5.67 -7.31 -0.82
N CYS A 189 4.73 -6.46 -1.26
CA CYS A 189 4.71 -5.00 -1.39
C CYS A 189 5.20 -4.42 -2.73
N THR A 190 4.32 -3.60 -3.41
CA THR A 190 4.74 -2.76 -4.57
C THR A 190 4.31 -1.30 -4.31
N MET A 191 4.94 -0.64 -3.32
CA MET A 191 4.63 0.74 -2.95
C MET A 191 5.52 1.17 -1.78
N LEU A 192 5.43 2.41 -1.36
CA LEU A 192 5.91 2.82 -0.04
C LEU A 192 4.70 3.04 0.86
N GLY A 193 4.65 2.34 1.99
CA GLY A 193 3.64 2.49 3.02
C GLY A 193 4.28 2.72 4.38
N PHE A 194 3.74 3.68 5.09
CA PHE A 194 4.19 4.04 6.43
C PHE A 194 2.98 4.03 7.36
N ILE A 195 3.05 3.21 8.39
CA ILE A 195 1.98 3.06 9.39
C ILE A 195 2.55 3.47 10.73
N THR A 196 1.80 4.22 11.51
CA THR A 196 2.13 4.66 12.86
C THR A 196 1.01 4.31 13.82
N THR A 197 1.35 3.94 15.03
CA THR A 197 0.36 3.74 16.10
C THR A 197 0.95 4.11 17.46
N ASP A 198 0.11 4.63 18.33
CA ASP A 198 0.45 4.85 19.73
C ASP A 198 0.21 3.62 20.63
N ALA A 199 -0.18 2.48 20.05
CA ALA A 199 -0.32 1.20 20.75
C ALA A 199 0.98 0.74 21.41
N ASN A 200 0.87 0.16 22.61
CA ASN A 200 1.92 -0.58 23.25
C ASN A 200 1.80 -2.07 22.90
N ILE A 201 2.70 -2.55 22.05
CA ILE A 201 2.68 -3.93 21.49
C ILE A 201 4.12 -4.46 21.42
N SER A 202 4.32 -5.74 21.64
CA SER A 202 5.62 -6.37 21.47
C SER A 202 6.09 -6.37 20.01
N LYS A 203 7.40 -6.23 19.78
CA LYS A 203 7.99 -6.24 18.43
C LYS A 203 7.62 -7.50 17.64
N ALA A 204 7.59 -8.66 18.31
CA ALA A 204 7.26 -9.93 17.68
C ALA A 204 5.82 -9.95 17.14
N LEU A 205 4.85 -9.52 17.96
CA LEU A 205 3.44 -9.49 17.54
C LEU A 205 3.16 -8.38 16.53
N LEU A 206 3.86 -7.25 16.60
CA LEU A 206 3.76 -6.20 15.58
C LEU A 206 4.20 -6.73 14.22
N GLN A 207 5.35 -7.40 14.15
CA GLN A 207 5.87 -8.01 12.91
C GLN A 207 4.94 -9.11 12.40
N GLU A 208 4.42 -9.94 13.29
CA GLU A 208 3.49 -11.00 12.92
C GLU A 208 2.19 -10.43 12.36
N ALA A 209 1.57 -9.45 13.04
CA ALA A 209 0.35 -8.80 12.57
C ALA A 209 0.53 -8.20 11.17
N LEU A 210 1.63 -7.47 10.94
CA LEU A 210 1.93 -6.89 9.63
C LEU A 210 2.14 -7.98 8.57
N SER A 211 2.92 -9.02 8.88
CA SER A 211 3.26 -10.09 7.92
C SER A 211 2.05 -10.93 7.50
N GLU A 212 1.08 -11.12 8.40
CA GLU A 212 -0.16 -11.82 8.07
C GLU A 212 -1.12 -10.91 7.27
N ASP A 213 -1.31 -9.66 7.69
CA ASP A 213 -2.25 -8.74 7.06
C ASP A 213 -1.86 -8.37 5.61
N ILE A 214 -0.57 -8.25 5.32
CA ILE A 214 -0.06 -7.98 3.97
C ILE A 214 -0.55 -9.00 2.93
N LYS A 215 -0.79 -10.24 3.33
CA LYS A 215 -1.25 -11.31 2.43
C LYS A 215 -2.65 -11.04 1.88
N ASP A 216 -3.49 -10.39 2.69
CA ASP A 216 -4.89 -10.08 2.39
C ASP A 216 -5.11 -8.61 1.99
N THR A 217 -4.04 -7.81 1.98
CA THR A 217 -4.10 -6.38 1.67
C THR A 217 -3.17 -6.02 0.51
N TYR A 218 -1.97 -5.55 0.76
CA TYR A 218 -1.08 -5.07 -0.31
C TYR A 218 -0.76 -6.15 -1.36
N ASN A 219 -0.60 -7.42 -0.99
CA ASN A 219 -0.37 -8.51 -1.97
C ASN A 219 -1.58 -8.81 -2.86
N MET A 220 -2.71 -8.20 -2.58
CA MET A 220 -3.94 -8.33 -3.36
C MET A 220 -4.18 -7.15 -4.31
N VAL A 221 -3.24 -6.21 -4.40
CA VAL A 221 -3.33 -5.05 -5.32
C VAL A 221 -2.59 -5.35 -6.63
N SER A 222 -3.12 -4.89 -7.78
CA SER A 222 -2.37 -4.86 -9.04
C SER A 222 -2.87 -3.75 -9.95
N VAL A 223 -1.95 -2.89 -10.43
CA VAL A 223 -2.22 -1.91 -11.48
C VAL A 223 -1.77 -2.43 -12.85
N ASP A 224 -0.53 -2.89 -12.96
CA ASP A 224 0.11 -3.21 -14.25
C ASP A 224 0.84 -4.56 -14.30
N GLY A 225 0.83 -5.31 -13.20
CA GLY A 225 1.48 -6.62 -13.14
C GLY A 225 2.99 -6.58 -12.88
N ASP A 226 3.59 -5.39 -12.69
CA ASP A 226 5.02 -5.22 -12.49
C ASP A 226 5.39 -5.02 -11.01
N THR A 227 6.35 -5.83 -10.50
CA THR A 227 6.84 -5.76 -9.11
C THR A 227 8.05 -4.84 -9.01
N SER A 228 7.96 -3.81 -8.15
CA SER A 228 9.02 -2.81 -7.97
C SER A 228 10.24 -3.34 -7.21
N THR A 229 11.33 -2.59 -7.33
CA THR A 229 12.60 -2.81 -6.62
C THR A 229 12.63 -2.23 -5.20
N ASN A 230 11.67 -1.35 -4.87
CA ASN A 230 11.70 -0.49 -3.68
C ASN A 230 10.61 -0.78 -2.67
N ASP A 231 9.69 -1.69 -2.96
CA ASP A 231 8.49 -1.90 -2.17
C ASP A 231 8.77 -2.16 -0.71
N THR A 232 8.15 -1.35 0.13
CA THR A 232 8.39 -1.35 1.58
C THR A 232 7.14 -0.89 2.31
N VAL A 233 6.68 -1.66 3.31
CA VAL A 233 5.78 -1.18 4.35
C VAL A 233 6.52 -1.15 5.67
N LEU A 234 6.56 0.01 6.32
CA LEU A 234 7.14 0.22 7.64
C LEU A 234 6.02 0.52 8.64
N PHE A 235 6.08 -0.12 9.79
CA PHE A 235 5.11 0.06 10.86
C PHE A 235 5.83 0.40 12.17
N LEU A 236 5.54 1.56 12.74
CA LEU A 236 6.13 2.10 13.96
C LEU A 236 5.08 2.17 15.07
N ALA A 237 5.36 1.57 16.23
CA ALA A 237 4.50 1.60 17.39
C ALA A 237 5.28 2.15 18.61
N ASN A 238 4.79 3.28 19.19
CA ASN A 238 5.51 4.02 20.22
C ASN A 238 4.98 3.86 21.66
N GLY A 239 3.84 3.18 21.85
CA GLY A 239 3.28 2.86 23.17
C GLY A 239 2.65 4.04 23.93
N GLN A 240 2.50 5.21 23.32
CA GLN A 240 2.04 6.41 24.02
C GLN A 240 0.53 6.46 24.32
N ALA A 241 -0.26 5.51 23.83
CA ALA A 241 -1.66 5.32 24.23
C ALA A 241 -1.77 4.89 25.70
N GLY A 242 -0.72 4.25 26.23
CA GLY A 242 -0.69 3.77 27.61
C GLY A 242 -1.61 2.59 27.89
N ASN A 243 -1.94 1.81 26.85
CA ASN A 243 -2.63 0.54 26.98
C ASN A 243 -1.69 -0.52 27.60
N PRO A 244 -2.22 -1.57 28.22
CA PRO A 244 -1.43 -2.74 28.59
C PRO A 244 -0.68 -3.27 27.36
N VAL A 245 0.55 -3.78 27.57
CA VAL A 245 1.35 -4.31 26.46
C VAL A 245 0.61 -5.50 25.81
N ILE A 246 0.48 -5.46 24.51
CA ILE A 246 -0.03 -6.58 23.71
C ILE A 246 1.16 -7.52 23.45
N ASP A 247 1.28 -8.60 24.25
CA ASP A 247 2.35 -9.60 24.16
C ASP A 247 1.81 -11.03 23.94
N THR A 248 0.49 -11.18 23.88
CA THR A 248 -0.21 -12.44 23.65
C THR A 248 -1.34 -12.25 22.64
N LYS A 249 -1.73 -13.33 21.94
CA LYS A 249 -2.83 -13.33 20.96
C LYS A 249 -4.20 -13.45 21.64
N ASN A 250 -4.60 -12.41 22.34
CA ASN A 250 -5.88 -12.27 23.01
C ASN A 250 -6.86 -11.39 22.20
N GLU A 251 -7.99 -10.97 22.79
CA GLU A 251 -8.98 -10.11 22.14
C GLU A 251 -8.39 -8.72 21.80
N ASP A 252 -7.47 -8.18 22.62
CA ASP A 252 -6.77 -6.92 22.34
C ASP A 252 -5.91 -7.03 21.08
N TYR A 253 -5.17 -8.14 20.91
CA TYR A 253 -4.42 -8.42 19.69
C TYR A 253 -5.32 -8.55 18.47
N LYS A 254 -6.48 -9.19 18.62
CA LYS A 254 -7.47 -9.31 17.55
C LYS A 254 -8.01 -7.94 17.13
N ALA A 255 -8.39 -7.09 18.08
CA ALA A 255 -8.83 -5.74 17.82
C ALA A 255 -7.73 -4.89 17.14
N PHE A 256 -6.46 -5.09 17.52
CA PHE A 256 -5.31 -4.47 16.87
C PHE A 256 -5.16 -4.92 15.41
N CYS A 257 -5.27 -6.22 15.13
CA CYS A 257 -5.22 -6.77 13.76
C CYS A 257 -6.39 -6.29 12.90
N GLU A 258 -7.60 -6.18 13.45
CA GLU A 258 -8.76 -5.63 12.75
C GLU A 258 -8.55 -4.16 12.37
N ALA A 259 -7.97 -3.36 13.26
CA ALA A 259 -7.63 -1.97 12.97
C ALA A 259 -6.52 -1.84 11.91
N LEU A 260 -5.49 -2.69 11.97
CA LEU A 260 -4.43 -2.75 10.96
C LEU A 260 -5.00 -3.10 9.59
N HIS A 261 -5.86 -4.13 9.54
CA HIS A 261 -6.52 -4.52 8.29
C HIS A 261 -7.36 -3.39 7.68
N ALA A 262 -8.11 -2.66 8.50
CA ALA A 262 -8.92 -1.53 8.04
C ALA A 262 -8.05 -0.40 7.45
N VAL A 263 -6.92 -0.08 8.08
CA VAL A 263 -5.95 0.91 7.57
C VAL A 263 -5.35 0.43 6.25
N ASN A 264 -4.81 -0.78 6.21
CA ASN A 264 -4.14 -1.31 5.03
C ASN A 264 -5.09 -1.54 3.85
N ALA A 265 -6.28 -2.08 4.08
CA ALA A 265 -7.28 -2.26 3.02
C ALA A 265 -7.72 -0.92 2.41
N CYS A 266 -7.92 0.11 3.26
CA CYS A 266 -8.22 1.46 2.78
C CYS A 266 -7.09 2.03 1.90
N LEU A 267 -5.83 1.89 2.33
CA LEU A 267 -4.67 2.33 1.56
C LEU A 267 -4.54 1.57 0.23
N CYS A 268 -4.78 0.25 0.25
CA CYS A 268 -4.77 -0.60 -0.95
C CYS A 268 -5.81 -0.17 -1.99
N ARG A 269 -7.04 0.12 -1.56
CA ARG A 269 -8.09 0.65 -2.44
C ARG A 269 -7.70 1.99 -3.05
N LYS A 270 -7.10 2.88 -2.24
CA LYS A 270 -6.60 4.19 -2.73
C LYS A 270 -5.45 4.04 -3.73
N ILE A 271 -4.55 3.06 -3.55
CA ILE A 271 -3.49 2.75 -4.53
C ILE A 271 -4.11 2.26 -5.83
N ALA A 272 -5.01 1.28 -5.75
CA ALA A 272 -5.64 0.69 -6.92
C ALA A 272 -6.49 1.71 -7.70
N GLY A 273 -7.28 2.53 -6.99
CA GLY A 273 -8.16 3.54 -7.61
C GLY A 273 -7.41 4.74 -8.22
N ASP A 274 -6.14 4.96 -7.82
CA ASP A 274 -5.27 6.00 -8.39
C ASP A 274 -4.15 5.38 -9.26
N GLY A 275 -4.41 4.24 -9.90
CA GLY A 275 -3.49 3.66 -10.87
C GLY A 275 -3.22 4.60 -12.04
N GLU A 276 -2.02 4.54 -12.63
CA GLU A 276 -1.63 5.41 -13.74
C GLU A 276 -2.66 5.37 -14.89
N GLY A 277 -3.30 6.52 -15.13
CA GLY A 277 -4.33 6.67 -16.16
C GLY A 277 -5.66 5.97 -15.87
N ALA A 278 -5.89 5.46 -14.65
CA ALA A 278 -7.12 4.78 -14.28
C ALA A 278 -8.32 5.72 -14.29
N SER A 279 -9.47 5.20 -14.68
CA SER A 279 -10.77 5.87 -14.59
C SER A 279 -11.70 5.23 -13.55
N ALA A 280 -11.45 3.98 -13.16
CA ALA A 280 -12.25 3.24 -12.20
C ALA A 280 -11.41 2.32 -11.31
N LEU A 281 -11.74 2.27 -10.01
CA LEU A 281 -11.33 1.19 -9.12
C LEU A 281 -12.06 -0.09 -9.50
N PHE A 282 -11.33 -1.16 -9.71
CA PHE A 282 -11.87 -2.47 -10.01
C PHE A 282 -11.54 -3.48 -8.92
N GLU A 283 -12.55 -3.98 -8.23
CA GLU A 283 -12.44 -5.03 -7.24
C GLU A 283 -12.87 -6.38 -7.82
N VAL A 284 -12.17 -7.43 -7.45
CA VAL A 284 -12.53 -8.81 -7.80
C VAL A 284 -12.67 -9.62 -6.51
N LYS A 285 -13.90 -10.00 -6.20
CA LYS A 285 -14.22 -10.83 -5.03
C LYS A 285 -14.56 -12.25 -5.48
N ILE A 286 -13.76 -13.23 -5.05
CA ILE A 286 -14.04 -14.65 -5.19
C ILE A 286 -14.63 -15.14 -3.87
N ILE A 287 -15.81 -15.75 -3.93
CA ILE A 287 -16.50 -16.38 -2.80
C ILE A 287 -16.77 -17.85 -3.07
N GLY A 288 -17.10 -18.60 -2.02
CA GLY A 288 -17.43 -20.01 -2.17
C GLY A 288 -16.24 -20.90 -2.51
N ALA A 289 -15.00 -20.49 -2.23
CA ALA A 289 -13.81 -21.29 -2.47
C ALA A 289 -13.57 -22.35 -1.38
N GLU A 290 -12.89 -23.43 -1.74
CA GLU A 290 -12.47 -24.49 -0.81
C GLU A 290 -11.36 -24.03 0.12
N THR A 291 -10.38 -23.31 -0.45
CA THR A 291 -9.24 -22.77 0.30
C THR A 291 -9.06 -21.29 0.03
N LYS A 292 -8.38 -20.61 0.95
CA LYS A 292 -8.02 -19.19 0.79
C LYS A 292 -7.11 -18.98 -0.41
N GLU A 293 -6.14 -19.87 -0.61
CA GLU A 293 -5.17 -19.85 -1.71
C GLU A 293 -5.87 -19.95 -3.08
N GLN A 294 -6.92 -20.79 -3.17
CA GLN A 294 -7.74 -20.91 -4.38
C GLN A 294 -8.42 -19.55 -4.69
N ALA A 295 -9.06 -18.93 -3.69
CA ALA A 295 -9.72 -17.64 -3.86
C ALA A 295 -8.71 -16.53 -4.24
N VAL A 296 -7.54 -16.48 -3.60
CA VAL A 296 -6.44 -15.55 -3.90
C VAL A 296 -5.97 -15.72 -5.34
N THR A 297 -5.69 -16.95 -5.77
CA THR A 297 -5.20 -17.25 -7.12
C THR A 297 -6.20 -16.80 -8.19
N LEU A 298 -7.48 -17.12 -8.00
CA LEU A 298 -8.54 -16.73 -8.93
C LEU A 298 -8.73 -15.21 -8.98
N SER A 299 -8.85 -14.53 -7.84
CA SER A 299 -9.07 -13.08 -7.81
C SER A 299 -7.90 -12.30 -8.42
N LYS A 300 -6.66 -12.71 -8.12
CA LYS A 300 -5.46 -12.11 -8.71
C LYS A 300 -5.39 -12.32 -10.22
N SER A 301 -5.73 -13.50 -10.71
CA SER A 301 -5.74 -13.78 -12.16
C SER A 301 -6.72 -12.87 -12.91
N VAL A 302 -7.89 -12.64 -12.33
CA VAL A 302 -8.91 -11.76 -12.96
C VAL A 302 -8.48 -10.30 -12.93
N VAL A 303 -8.03 -9.79 -11.77
CA VAL A 303 -7.69 -8.36 -11.61
C VAL A 303 -6.47 -7.95 -12.42
N THR A 304 -5.58 -8.89 -12.77
CA THR A 304 -4.38 -8.66 -13.58
C THR A 304 -4.61 -8.85 -15.08
N SER A 305 -5.77 -9.38 -15.49
CA SER A 305 -6.07 -9.63 -16.90
C SER A 305 -6.24 -8.33 -17.69
N SER A 306 -5.34 -8.05 -18.63
CA SER A 306 -5.45 -6.86 -19.52
C SER A 306 -6.79 -6.81 -20.25
N LEU A 307 -7.30 -7.97 -20.72
CA LEU A 307 -8.60 -8.03 -21.41
C LEU A 307 -9.77 -7.72 -20.47
N VAL A 308 -9.73 -8.15 -19.22
CA VAL A 308 -10.75 -7.79 -18.23
C VAL A 308 -10.68 -6.29 -17.93
N LYS A 309 -9.47 -5.76 -17.65
CA LYS A 309 -9.25 -4.33 -17.35
C LYS A 309 -9.73 -3.42 -18.49
N THR A 310 -9.52 -3.81 -19.75
CA THR A 310 -10.03 -3.06 -20.92
C THR A 310 -11.56 -3.17 -21.07
N ALA A 311 -12.18 -4.27 -20.66
CA ALA A 311 -13.63 -4.40 -20.62
C ALA A 311 -14.24 -3.45 -19.57
N ILE A 312 -13.62 -3.35 -18.39
CA ILE A 312 -14.04 -2.36 -17.36
C ILE A 312 -13.94 -0.94 -17.90
N CYS A 313 -12.83 -0.57 -18.54
CA CYS A 313 -12.67 0.74 -19.20
C CYS A 313 -13.74 1.02 -20.25
N GLY A 314 -14.18 -0.01 -20.98
CA GLY A 314 -15.23 0.08 -22.00
C GLY A 314 -16.65 -0.09 -21.46
N HIS A 315 -16.83 -0.23 -20.16
CA HIS A 315 -18.10 -0.51 -19.48
C HIS A 315 -18.82 -1.76 -20.08
N ASP A 316 -18.01 -2.75 -20.51
CA ASP A 316 -18.46 -3.99 -21.12
C ASP A 316 -18.59 -5.10 -20.04
N ALA A 317 -19.79 -5.60 -19.82
CA ALA A 317 -20.06 -6.68 -18.85
C ALA A 317 -19.52 -8.04 -19.31
N ASN A 318 -18.25 -8.09 -19.69
CA ASN A 318 -17.61 -9.22 -20.36
C ASN A 318 -17.29 -10.37 -19.42
N TRP A 319 -18.33 -11.11 -18.98
CA TRP A 319 -18.18 -12.29 -18.13
C TRP A 319 -17.27 -13.37 -18.75
N GLY A 320 -17.23 -13.48 -20.07
CA GLY A 320 -16.38 -14.44 -20.78
C GLY A 320 -14.88 -14.19 -20.53
N ARG A 321 -14.43 -12.93 -20.50
CA ARG A 321 -13.05 -12.57 -20.15
C ARG A 321 -12.72 -12.88 -18.70
N ILE A 322 -13.65 -12.66 -17.77
CA ILE A 322 -13.49 -13.00 -16.35
C ILE A 322 -13.35 -14.50 -16.19
N LEU A 323 -14.28 -15.30 -16.74
CA LEU A 323 -14.22 -16.76 -16.64
C LEU A 323 -12.97 -17.33 -17.32
N CYS A 324 -12.55 -16.77 -18.45
CA CYS A 324 -11.29 -17.12 -19.11
C CYS A 324 -10.09 -16.85 -18.21
N ALA A 325 -10.04 -15.67 -17.54
CA ALA A 325 -8.97 -15.33 -16.60
C ALA A 325 -8.93 -16.26 -15.39
N MET A 326 -10.08 -16.66 -14.87
CA MET A 326 -10.17 -17.71 -13.85
C MET A 326 -9.64 -19.05 -14.37
N GLY A 327 -10.00 -19.43 -15.59
CA GLY A 327 -9.66 -20.72 -16.20
C GLY A 327 -8.17 -20.95 -16.43
N TYR A 328 -7.39 -19.91 -16.74
CA TYR A 328 -5.93 -20.04 -16.88
C TYR A 328 -5.14 -19.72 -15.61
N SER A 329 -5.81 -19.44 -14.50
CA SER A 329 -5.15 -19.05 -13.21
C SER A 329 -4.28 -20.14 -12.62
N GLY A 330 -4.51 -21.40 -12.96
CA GLY A 330 -3.90 -22.58 -12.35
C GLY A 330 -4.71 -23.16 -11.18
N ALA A 331 -5.66 -22.42 -10.61
CA ALA A 331 -6.57 -22.94 -9.60
C ALA A 331 -7.63 -23.87 -10.23
N GLN A 332 -7.99 -24.93 -9.51
CA GLN A 332 -9.04 -25.85 -9.97
C GLN A 332 -10.41 -25.35 -9.48
N PHE A 333 -11.39 -25.35 -10.35
CA PHE A 333 -12.80 -25.07 -10.05
C PHE A 333 -13.68 -25.68 -11.12
N ASP A 334 -14.99 -25.78 -10.87
CA ASP A 334 -15.98 -26.25 -11.85
C ASP A 334 -16.61 -25.06 -12.57
N PRO A 335 -16.23 -24.77 -13.83
CA PRO A 335 -16.75 -23.61 -14.57
C PRO A 335 -18.26 -23.67 -14.82
N GLU A 336 -18.87 -24.87 -14.78
CA GLU A 336 -20.32 -25.07 -15.01
C GLU A 336 -21.16 -24.69 -13.78
N LYS A 337 -20.53 -24.38 -12.62
CA LYS A 337 -21.20 -23.98 -11.39
C LYS A 337 -21.00 -22.51 -11.01
N VAL A 338 -20.18 -21.77 -11.76
CA VAL A 338 -19.84 -20.39 -11.41
C VAL A 338 -21.01 -19.44 -11.63
N ASP A 339 -21.30 -18.60 -10.63
CA ASP A 339 -22.14 -17.42 -10.78
C ASP A 339 -21.27 -16.15 -10.80
N LEU A 340 -21.58 -15.22 -11.72
CA LEU A 340 -20.89 -13.93 -11.79
C LEU A 340 -21.86 -12.77 -11.65
N PHE A 341 -21.43 -11.76 -10.89
CA PHE A 341 -22.17 -10.53 -10.66
C PHE A 341 -21.25 -9.34 -10.86
N PHE A 342 -21.82 -8.21 -11.31
CA PHE A 342 -21.23 -6.90 -11.11
C PHE A 342 -22.02 -6.11 -10.06
N GLU A 343 -21.29 -5.32 -9.25
CA GLU A 343 -21.87 -4.48 -8.21
C GLU A 343 -21.15 -3.12 -8.16
N SER A 344 -21.91 -2.05 -7.95
CA SER A 344 -21.43 -0.69 -7.76
C SER A 344 -22.45 0.11 -6.94
N ALA A 345 -22.25 1.41 -6.77
CA ALA A 345 -23.26 2.30 -6.18
C ALA A 345 -24.57 2.35 -6.97
N ALA A 346 -24.54 2.04 -8.27
CA ALA A 346 -25.72 2.01 -9.14
C ALA A 346 -26.58 0.74 -8.99
N GLY A 347 -26.07 -0.32 -8.33
CA GLY A 347 -26.81 -1.55 -8.10
C GLY A 347 -25.96 -2.82 -8.26
N ARG A 348 -26.65 -3.95 -8.34
CA ARG A 348 -26.03 -5.28 -8.54
C ARG A 348 -26.78 -6.04 -9.62
N ILE A 349 -26.06 -6.67 -10.54
CA ILE A 349 -26.61 -7.45 -11.64
C ILE A 349 -25.90 -8.81 -11.74
N GLN A 350 -26.66 -9.88 -11.97
CA GLN A 350 -26.10 -11.19 -12.28
C GLN A 350 -25.95 -11.34 -13.79
N ILE A 351 -24.72 -11.58 -14.25
CA ILE A 351 -24.36 -11.68 -15.67
C ILE A 351 -24.09 -13.12 -16.12
N MET A 352 -23.83 -14.03 -15.17
CA MET A 352 -23.67 -15.46 -15.44
C MET A 352 -24.26 -16.26 -14.28
N LYS A 353 -24.91 -17.37 -14.58
CA LYS A 353 -25.48 -18.31 -13.62
C LYS A 353 -25.18 -19.73 -14.04
N ASP A 354 -24.69 -20.55 -13.09
CA ASP A 354 -24.35 -21.96 -13.33
C ASP A 354 -23.55 -22.17 -14.64
N GLY A 355 -22.52 -21.35 -14.84
CA GLY A 355 -21.59 -21.43 -15.96
C GLY A 355 -22.10 -20.91 -17.30
N VAL A 356 -23.35 -20.43 -17.39
CA VAL A 356 -23.96 -19.91 -18.65
C VAL A 356 -24.35 -18.44 -18.47
N ALA A 357 -24.43 -17.73 -19.59
CA ALA A 357 -24.89 -16.34 -19.60
C ALA A 357 -26.30 -16.24 -18.99
N ALA A 358 -26.47 -15.30 -18.05
CA ALA A 358 -27.79 -14.95 -17.55
C ALA A 358 -28.54 -14.06 -18.56
N ASP A 359 -29.86 -14.02 -18.46
CA ASP A 359 -30.66 -13.01 -19.14
C ASP A 359 -30.62 -11.71 -18.34
N TYR A 360 -29.86 -10.70 -18.83
CA TYR A 360 -29.69 -9.42 -18.14
C TYR A 360 -29.78 -8.24 -19.10
N SER A 361 -30.05 -7.06 -18.54
CA SER A 361 -30.12 -5.82 -19.32
C SER A 361 -28.68 -5.25 -19.51
N GLU A 362 -28.26 -5.11 -20.77
CA GLU A 362 -27.01 -4.46 -21.14
C GLU A 362 -27.00 -2.98 -20.68
N GLU A 363 -28.15 -2.29 -20.74
CA GLU A 363 -28.27 -0.90 -20.27
C GLU A 363 -28.02 -0.80 -18.75
N GLU A 364 -28.59 -1.71 -17.97
CA GLU A 364 -28.38 -1.77 -16.51
C GLU A 364 -26.93 -2.15 -16.19
N ALA A 365 -26.35 -3.12 -16.88
CA ALA A 365 -24.95 -3.52 -16.72
C ALA A 365 -24.00 -2.36 -17.03
N THR A 366 -24.21 -1.65 -18.15
CA THR A 366 -23.41 -0.46 -18.49
C THR A 366 -23.52 0.63 -17.43
N LYS A 367 -24.71 0.88 -16.88
CA LYS A 367 -24.91 1.84 -15.80
C LYS A 367 -24.11 1.47 -14.56
N ILE A 368 -24.11 0.20 -14.16
CA ILE A 368 -23.33 -0.31 -13.01
C ILE A 368 -21.83 -0.16 -13.27
N LEU A 369 -21.36 -0.50 -14.47
CA LEU A 369 -19.95 -0.42 -14.85
C LEU A 369 -19.43 1.00 -15.10
N SER A 370 -20.32 1.98 -15.22
CA SER A 370 -19.94 3.41 -15.39
C SER A 370 -19.63 4.12 -14.07
N GLU A 371 -19.83 3.45 -12.93
CA GLU A 371 -19.48 4.01 -11.62
C GLU A 371 -17.98 3.98 -11.39
N PRO A 372 -17.43 4.90 -10.58
CA PRO A 372 -15.99 5.00 -10.32
C PRO A 372 -15.41 3.82 -9.51
N GLU A 373 -16.27 3.03 -8.87
CA GLU A 373 -15.91 1.82 -8.14
C GLU A 373 -16.78 0.66 -8.57
N VAL A 374 -16.17 -0.37 -9.12
CA VAL A 374 -16.85 -1.56 -9.67
C VAL A 374 -16.31 -2.82 -9.04
N THR A 375 -17.19 -3.70 -8.58
CA THR A 375 -16.83 -5.01 -8.03
C THR A 375 -17.36 -6.13 -8.93
N ALA A 376 -16.48 -7.01 -9.41
CA ALA A 376 -16.87 -8.30 -9.98
C ALA A 376 -16.87 -9.35 -8.85
N ILE A 377 -18.00 -10.06 -8.69
CA ILE A 377 -18.14 -11.12 -7.67
C ILE A 377 -18.33 -12.45 -8.39
N ALA A 378 -17.42 -13.40 -8.14
CA ALA A 378 -17.56 -14.77 -8.64
C ALA A 378 -17.78 -15.73 -7.48
N ASP A 379 -18.93 -16.42 -7.49
CA ASP A 379 -19.22 -17.53 -6.56
C ASP A 379 -18.91 -18.85 -7.25
N ILE A 380 -17.90 -19.57 -6.77
CA ILE A 380 -17.47 -20.85 -7.35
C ILE A 380 -18.10 -22.08 -6.66
N LYS A 381 -18.93 -21.90 -5.64
CA LYS A 381 -19.76 -22.89 -4.97
C LYS A 381 -19.03 -24.17 -4.52
N MET A 382 -17.76 -24.06 -4.11
CA MET A 382 -16.94 -25.19 -3.66
C MET A 382 -16.73 -25.23 -2.15
N GLY A 383 -16.94 -24.13 -1.42
CA GLY A 383 -16.69 -24.02 0.01
C GLY A 383 -17.19 -22.71 0.60
N ASN A 384 -16.44 -22.18 1.58
CA ASN A 384 -16.81 -20.95 2.30
C ASN A 384 -15.66 -19.94 2.44
N LYS A 385 -14.57 -20.15 1.71
CA LYS A 385 -13.44 -19.22 1.72
C LYS A 385 -13.64 -18.15 0.67
N GLU A 386 -13.04 -16.99 0.91
CA GLU A 386 -13.12 -15.85 0.02
C GLU A 386 -11.80 -15.07 -0.03
N ALA A 387 -11.62 -14.30 -1.09
CA ALA A 387 -10.55 -13.31 -1.23
C ALA A 387 -11.02 -12.15 -2.11
N THR A 388 -10.50 -10.95 -1.81
CA THR A 388 -10.72 -9.76 -2.64
C THR A 388 -9.38 -9.27 -3.17
N ALA A 389 -9.29 -8.99 -4.47
CA ALA A 389 -8.16 -8.33 -5.11
C ALA A 389 -8.60 -6.96 -5.63
N TRP A 390 -7.68 -5.98 -5.59
CA TRP A 390 -7.92 -4.61 -6.03
C TRP A 390 -7.05 -4.26 -7.21
N GLY A 391 -7.62 -3.60 -8.19
CA GLY A 391 -6.93 -3.06 -9.35
C GLY A 391 -7.69 -1.87 -9.92
N CYS A 392 -7.39 -1.54 -11.15
CA CYS A 392 -8.08 -0.51 -11.91
C CYS A 392 -8.33 -0.99 -13.33
N ASP A 393 -9.11 -0.25 -14.09
CA ASP A 393 -9.24 -0.41 -15.52
C ASP A 393 -7.91 -0.17 -16.26
N LEU A 394 -7.85 -0.42 -17.55
CA LEU A 394 -6.70 -0.16 -18.41
C LEU A 394 -7.12 0.76 -19.56
N THR A 395 -6.62 1.99 -19.49
CA THR A 395 -6.95 3.06 -20.45
C THR A 395 -5.79 3.38 -21.41
N TYR A 396 -6.03 4.22 -22.41
CA TYR A 396 -4.99 4.75 -23.29
C TYR A 396 -3.99 5.65 -22.54
N ASP A 397 -4.40 6.26 -21.43
CA ASP A 397 -3.55 7.18 -20.69
C ASP A 397 -2.44 6.45 -19.94
N TYR A 398 -2.61 5.18 -19.56
CA TYR A 398 -1.54 4.33 -19.06
C TYR A 398 -0.36 4.28 -20.04
N ILE A 399 -0.64 4.06 -21.32
CA ILE A 399 0.40 4.00 -22.37
C ILE A 399 1.08 5.36 -22.54
N LYS A 400 0.32 6.46 -22.56
CA LYS A 400 0.89 7.82 -22.69
C LYS A 400 1.82 8.17 -21.54
N ILE A 401 1.40 7.89 -20.30
CA ILE A 401 2.21 8.16 -19.09
C ILE A 401 3.52 7.37 -19.13
N ASN A 402 3.47 6.07 -19.47
CA ASN A 402 4.63 5.21 -19.42
C ASN A 402 5.56 5.32 -20.63
N ALA A 403 5.07 5.75 -21.79
CA ALA A 403 5.91 5.99 -22.96
C ALA A 403 6.90 7.13 -22.74
N ASP A 404 6.55 8.14 -21.93
CA ASP A 404 7.33 9.36 -21.69
C ASP A 404 7.88 9.50 -20.25
N TYR A 405 7.91 8.42 -19.48
CA TYR A 405 8.25 8.41 -18.04
C TYR A 405 9.60 9.05 -17.68
N ARG A 406 10.56 9.08 -18.61
CA ARG A 406 11.90 9.66 -18.38
C ARG A 406 12.03 11.14 -18.68
N SER A 407 11.06 11.72 -19.35
CA SER A 407 11.07 13.13 -19.78
C SER A 407 10.73 14.13 -18.69
#